data_8e96d958a938a21973d366261d6252fc
#
_entry.id   8e96d958a938a21973d366261d6252fc
#
_cell.length_a   1.000
_cell.length_b   1.000
_cell.length_c   1.000
_cell.angle_alpha   90.00
_cell.angle_beta   90.00
_cell.angle_gamma   90.00
#
_symmetry.space_group_name_H-M   'P 1'
#
loop_
_entity.id
_entity.type
_entity.pdbx_description
1 polymer ?
#
loop_
_entity_poly.entity_id
_entity_poly.type
_entity_poly.pdbx_seq_one_letter_code
_entity_poly.pdbx_strand_id
1 'polypeptide(L)'
;MSFADKVIEFNQQLEYTGPPLPAGIRIMNPFREEEQALAISSQFYRKYYNDNNKRHLILGINPGRFGGGLTGIPFTDPKRLIAECHIPYNGKLTHEPSSVYVYEVINTYGGPEAFYRDIYINSLCPLGFTTVDKSGKEKNYNYYDSKELCNTVTPFIISNIKKQISIGCYTDTCFCFGTGQNEKFIKKLNDEHGFFNKIVALEHPRFIMQYKNKSKQAYIDKYLQAFSNV
;
A
#
# COMPACT_ATOMS: atom_id res chain seq x y z
N MET A 1 0.11 -12.83 -19.72
CA MET A 1 -0.61 -12.01 -18.71
C MET A 1 0.23 -10.76 -18.46
N SER A 2 -0.37 -9.57 -18.60
CA SER A 2 0.29 -8.31 -18.27
C SER A 2 0.53 -8.17 -16.76
N PHE A 3 1.34 -7.20 -16.36
CA PHE A 3 1.51 -6.88 -14.93
C PHE A 3 0.14 -6.55 -14.29
N ALA A 4 -0.70 -5.79 -15.00
CA ALA A 4 -2.07 -5.48 -14.57
C ALA A 4 -2.91 -6.73 -14.32
N ASP A 5 -2.90 -7.71 -15.24
CA ASP A 5 -3.68 -8.95 -15.07
C ASP A 5 -3.28 -9.70 -13.81
N LYS A 6 -1.96 -9.79 -13.53
CA LYS A 6 -1.44 -10.46 -12.33
C LYS A 6 -1.83 -9.74 -11.03
N VAL A 7 -1.82 -8.39 -11.03
CA VAL A 7 -2.28 -7.63 -9.85
C VAL A 7 -3.78 -7.80 -9.65
N ILE A 8 -4.57 -7.78 -10.72
CA ILE A 8 -6.02 -7.98 -10.64
C ILE A 8 -6.34 -9.38 -10.11
N GLU A 9 -5.65 -10.41 -10.61
CA GLU A 9 -5.80 -11.77 -10.10
C GLU A 9 -5.40 -11.88 -8.62
N PHE A 10 -4.27 -11.26 -8.23
CA PHE A 10 -3.85 -11.17 -6.83
C PHE A 10 -4.93 -10.55 -5.94
N ASN A 11 -5.53 -9.42 -6.38
CA ASN A 11 -6.59 -8.74 -5.64
C ASN A 11 -7.87 -9.59 -5.55
N GLN A 12 -8.24 -10.28 -6.63
CA GLN A 12 -9.39 -11.18 -6.67
C GLN A 12 -9.25 -12.37 -5.72
N GLN A 13 -8.04 -12.89 -5.58
CA GLN A 13 -7.74 -14.05 -4.72
C GLN A 13 -7.37 -13.66 -3.30
N LEU A 14 -7.28 -12.34 -3.00
CA LEU A 14 -6.85 -11.87 -1.70
C LEU A 14 -7.88 -12.19 -0.62
N GLU A 15 -7.50 -13.10 0.27
CA GLU A 15 -8.30 -13.55 1.39
C GLU A 15 -7.38 -13.96 2.55
N TYR A 16 -7.83 -13.68 3.77
CA TYR A 16 -7.12 -14.14 4.96
C TYR A 16 -7.57 -15.56 5.32
N THR A 17 -6.64 -16.48 5.24
CA THR A 17 -6.84 -17.91 5.54
C THR A 17 -6.03 -18.38 6.75
N GLY A 18 -5.53 -17.43 7.56
CA GLY A 18 -4.74 -17.74 8.75
C GLY A 18 -5.58 -18.09 9.99
N PRO A 19 -4.91 -18.21 11.16
CA PRO A 19 -5.59 -18.42 12.43
C PRO A 19 -6.58 -17.30 12.78
N PRO A 20 -7.54 -17.51 13.70
CA PRO A 20 -8.44 -16.45 14.15
C PRO A 20 -7.67 -15.22 14.65
N LEU A 21 -8.17 -14.04 14.33
CA LEU A 21 -7.57 -12.80 14.82
C LEU A 21 -7.81 -12.61 16.33
N PRO A 22 -6.96 -11.80 16.99
CA PRO A 22 -7.20 -11.40 18.37
C PRO A 22 -8.56 -10.71 18.53
N ALA A 23 -9.17 -10.87 19.70
CA ALA A 23 -10.49 -10.31 20.00
C ALA A 23 -10.54 -8.79 19.77
N GLY A 24 -11.64 -8.31 19.19
CA GLY A 24 -11.86 -6.89 18.93
C GLY A 24 -11.15 -6.33 17.70
N ILE A 25 -10.45 -7.17 16.93
CA ILE A 25 -9.83 -6.80 15.65
C ILE A 25 -10.62 -7.39 14.49
N ARG A 26 -11.00 -6.55 13.54
CA ARG A 26 -11.70 -6.93 12.31
C ARG A 26 -10.77 -6.75 11.10
N ILE A 27 -10.82 -7.71 10.18
CA ILE A 27 -10.22 -7.55 8.85
C ILE A 27 -11.11 -6.64 8.01
N MET A 28 -10.47 -5.82 7.21
CA MET A 28 -11.06 -5.03 6.16
C MET A 28 -10.46 -5.47 4.82
N ASN A 29 -11.29 -6.08 3.99
CA ASN A 29 -10.93 -6.48 2.63
C ASN A 29 -11.75 -5.70 1.62
N PRO A 30 -11.20 -4.64 0.99
CA PRO A 30 -11.94 -3.82 0.05
C PRO A 30 -12.52 -4.62 -1.12
N PHE A 31 -11.84 -5.67 -1.54
CA PHE A 31 -12.26 -6.49 -2.68
C PHE A 31 -13.43 -7.44 -2.37
N ARG A 32 -13.86 -7.51 -1.11
CA ARG A 32 -15.00 -8.31 -0.64
C ARG A 32 -16.10 -7.47 -0.01
N GLU A 33 -15.73 -6.33 0.56
CA GLU A 33 -16.63 -5.48 1.35
C GLU A 33 -17.15 -4.28 0.57
N GLU A 34 -16.38 -3.80 -0.43
CA GLU A 34 -16.75 -2.63 -1.24
C GLU A 34 -17.11 -3.06 -2.66
N GLU A 35 -18.36 -2.86 -3.03
CA GLU A 35 -18.96 -3.32 -4.29
C GLU A 35 -18.16 -2.91 -5.54
N GLN A 36 -17.60 -1.71 -5.56
CA GLN A 36 -16.88 -1.17 -6.72
C GLN A 36 -15.35 -1.31 -6.64
N ALA A 37 -14.78 -1.69 -5.48
CA ALA A 37 -13.33 -1.62 -5.30
C ALA A 37 -12.55 -2.49 -6.29
N LEU A 38 -13.05 -3.69 -6.58
CA LEU A 38 -12.41 -4.58 -7.54
C LEU A 38 -12.49 -4.04 -8.98
N ALA A 39 -13.64 -3.49 -9.40
CA ALA A 39 -13.81 -2.90 -10.73
C ALA A 39 -12.95 -1.65 -10.91
N ILE A 40 -12.95 -0.75 -9.92
CA ILE A 40 -12.17 0.49 -9.90
C ILE A 40 -10.67 0.21 -9.91
N SER A 41 -10.20 -0.66 -9.02
CA SER A 41 -8.79 -1.04 -8.98
C SER A 41 -8.35 -1.75 -10.27
N SER A 42 -9.21 -2.59 -10.85
CA SER A 42 -8.93 -3.23 -12.15
C SER A 42 -8.80 -2.20 -13.27
N GLN A 43 -9.66 -1.18 -13.30
CA GLN A 43 -9.55 -0.07 -14.27
C GLN A 43 -8.25 0.70 -14.08
N PHE A 44 -7.87 1.01 -12.82
CA PHE A 44 -6.61 1.67 -12.49
C PHE A 44 -5.39 0.84 -12.94
N TYR A 45 -5.34 -0.45 -12.61
CA TYR A 45 -4.21 -1.29 -12.99
C TYR A 45 -4.12 -1.48 -14.49
N ARG A 46 -5.22 -1.66 -15.21
CA ARG A 46 -5.21 -1.70 -16.68
C ARG A 46 -4.78 -0.39 -17.31
N LYS A 47 -5.08 0.76 -16.70
CA LYS A 47 -4.65 2.06 -17.21
C LYS A 47 -3.12 2.24 -17.13
N TYR A 48 -2.48 1.85 -16.00
CA TYR A 48 -1.09 2.21 -15.73
C TYR A 48 -0.10 1.04 -15.79
N TYR A 49 -0.57 -0.19 -15.80
CA TYR A 49 0.28 -1.39 -15.67
C TYR A 49 0.01 -2.44 -16.77
N ASN A 50 -0.59 -2.04 -17.88
CA ASN A 50 -0.96 -2.96 -18.94
C ASN A 50 0.21 -3.29 -19.90
N ASP A 51 1.31 -3.69 -19.30
CA ASP A 51 2.54 -4.15 -19.97
C ASP A 51 3.17 -5.32 -19.19
N ASN A 52 4.39 -5.72 -19.55
CA ASN A 52 5.15 -6.78 -18.87
C ASN A 52 6.46 -6.27 -18.23
N ASN A 53 6.61 -4.95 -18.06
CA ASN A 53 7.79 -4.38 -17.46
C ASN A 53 7.88 -4.71 -15.98
N LYS A 54 9.08 -4.93 -15.48
CA LYS A 54 9.31 -5.03 -14.04
C LYS A 54 9.22 -3.66 -13.38
N ARG A 55 8.88 -3.67 -12.10
CA ARG A 55 8.74 -2.46 -11.28
C ARG A 55 9.44 -2.61 -9.94
N HIS A 56 9.94 -1.50 -9.42
CA HIS A 56 10.38 -1.46 -8.03
C HIS A 56 9.16 -1.43 -7.10
N LEU A 57 9.22 -2.24 -6.05
CA LEU A 57 8.11 -2.38 -5.11
C LEU A 57 8.24 -1.37 -3.97
N ILE A 58 7.16 -0.64 -3.69
CA ILE A 58 6.99 0.12 -2.45
C ILE A 58 6.02 -0.63 -1.56
N LEU A 59 6.41 -0.91 -0.33
CA LEU A 59 5.58 -1.56 0.67
C LEU A 59 5.17 -0.58 1.79
N GLY A 60 3.89 -0.22 1.80
CA GLY A 60 3.24 0.46 2.92
C GLY A 60 2.99 -0.49 4.10
N ILE A 61 2.21 -0.05 5.08
CA ILE A 61 1.86 -0.83 6.28
C ILE A 61 0.72 -1.80 5.94
N ASN A 62 -0.48 -1.26 5.92
CA ASN A 62 -1.73 -1.93 5.52
C ASN A 62 -2.76 -0.87 5.09
N PRO A 63 -3.78 -1.23 4.28
CA PRO A 63 -4.80 -0.29 3.82
C PRO A 63 -5.54 0.40 4.96
N GLY A 64 -5.75 1.71 4.81
CA GLY A 64 -6.61 2.49 5.68
C GLY A 64 -8.02 2.61 5.11
N ARG A 65 -9.04 2.69 5.97
CA ARG A 65 -10.48 2.67 5.62
C ARG A 65 -10.99 3.89 4.86
N PHE A 66 -10.20 4.93 4.67
CA PHE A 66 -10.59 6.14 3.93
C PHE A 66 -9.88 6.32 2.58
N GLY A 67 -8.95 5.44 2.27
CA GLY A 67 -8.18 5.39 1.03
C GLY A 67 -8.27 4.03 0.38
N GLY A 68 -7.19 3.26 0.40
CA GLY A 68 -7.11 1.92 -0.18
C GLY A 68 -8.18 0.94 0.30
N GLY A 69 -8.75 1.16 1.51
CA GLY A 69 -9.87 0.37 2.02
C GLY A 69 -11.19 0.61 1.29
N LEU A 70 -11.31 1.70 0.50
CA LEU A 70 -12.49 1.99 -0.34
C LEU A 70 -12.22 1.73 -1.82
N THR A 71 -11.03 2.10 -2.29
CA THR A 71 -10.71 2.05 -3.72
C THR A 71 -10.04 0.74 -4.14
N GLY A 72 -9.49 -0.02 -3.20
CA GLY A 72 -8.63 -1.16 -3.48
C GLY A 72 -7.26 -0.76 -4.04
N ILE A 73 -6.92 0.54 -4.06
CA ILE A 73 -5.67 1.07 -4.59
C ILE A 73 -4.87 1.71 -3.44
N PRO A 74 -3.67 1.22 -3.13
CA PRO A 74 -2.85 1.77 -2.06
C PRO A 74 -2.59 3.26 -2.23
N PHE A 75 -2.69 4.03 -1.14
CA PHE A 75 -2.48 5.48 -1.10
C PHE A 75 -3.31 6.29 -2.11
N THR A 76 -4.46 5.76 -2.54
CA THR A 76 -5.36 6.44 -3.47
C THR A 76 -6.76 6.52 -2.88
N ASP A 77 -7.11 7.70 -2.36
CA ASP A 77 -8.48 7.97 -1.91
C ASP A 77 -9.40 8.34 -3.10
N PRO A 78 -10.73 8.32 -2.93
CA PRO A 78 -11.67 8.67 -4.00
C PRO A 78 -11.42 10.03 -4.66
N LYS A 79 -10.95 11.03 -3.91
CA LYS A 79 -10.66 12.36 -4.48
C LYS A 79 -9.46 12.34 -5.42
N ARG A 80 -8.36 11.62 -5.04
CA ARG A 80 -7.18 11.48 -5.91
C ARG A 80 -7.48 10.57 -7.09
N LEU A 81 -8.28 9.53 -6.89
CA LEU A 81 -8.72 8.66 -7.97
C LEU A 81 -9.42 9.45 -9.10
N ILE A 82 -10.31 10.36 -8.73
CA ILE A 82 -11.03 11.21 -9.71
C ILE A 82 -10.09 12.28 -10.28
N ALA A 83 -9.42 13.05 -9.42
CA ALA A 83 -8.68 14.24 -9.84
C ALA A 83 -7.39 13.91 -10.59
N GLU A 84 -6.67 12.89 -10.15
CA GLU A 84 -5.33 12.57 -10.66
C GLU A 84 -5.34 11.39 -11.63
N CYS A 85 -6.21 10.42 -11.39
CA CYS A 85 -6.28 9.23 -12.25
C CYS A 85 -7.40 9.30 -13.29
N HIS A 86 -8.30 10.27 -13.20
CA HIS A 86 -9.47 10.41 -14.09
C HIS A 86 -10.33 9.13 -14.15
N ILE A 87 -10.47 8.46 -13.03
CA ILE A 87 -11.30 7.27 -12.85
C ILE A 87 -12.52 7.66 -12.01
N PRO A 88 -13.75 7.48 -12.51
CA PRO A 88 -14.96 7.84 -11.78
C PRO A 88 -15.12 6.98 -10.51
N TYR A 89 -15.70 7.57 -9.48
CA TYR A 89 -16.03 6.92 -8.22
C TYR A 89 -17.45 7.32 -7.78
N ASN A 90 -18.29 6.32 -7.59
CA ASN A 90 -19.68 6.50 -7.16
C ASN A 90 -19.84 6.13 -5.69
N GLY A 91 -19.46 7.03 -4.79
CA GLY A 91 -19.54 6.77 -3.36
C GLY A 91 -19.14 7.99 -2.53
N LYS A 92 -18.94 7.78 -1.24
CA LYS A 92 -18.53 8.86 -0.32
C LYS A 92 -17.13 9.34 -0.67
N LEU A 93 -16.99 10.60 -1.01
CA LEU A 93 -15.70 11.26 -1.29
C LEU A 93 -14.93 11.50 0.02
N THR A 94 -14.14 10.53 0.40
CA THR A 94 -13.25 10.65 1.56
C THR A 94 -11.96 11.39 1.20
N HIS A 95 -11.21 11.75 2.23
CA HIS A 95 -9.92 12.43 2.13
C HIS A 95 -8.91 11.73 3.03
N GLU A 96 -7.80 11.31 2.47
CA GLU A 96 -6.70 10.70 3.20
C GLU A 96 -5.42 11.52 3.03
N PRO A 97 -4.87 12.13 4.11
CA PRO A 97 -3.66 12.95 3.99
C PRO A 97 -2.46 12.23 3.37
N SER A 98 -2.33 10.92 3.63
CA SER A 98 -1.28 10.09 3.01
C SER A 98 -1.38 10.07 1.48
N SER A 99 -2.60 9.99 0.97
CA SER A 99 -2.90 10.01 -0.46
C SER A 99 -2.49 11.35 -1.09
N VAL A 100 -2.78 12.47 -0.41
CA VAL A 100 -2.35 13.80 -0.89
C VAL A 100 -0.85 13.86 -1.09
N TYR A 101 -0.09 13.46 -0.08
CA TYR A 101 1.37 13.49 -0.14
C TYR A 101 1.93 12.59 -1.24
N VAL A 102 1.40 11.37 -1.35
CA VAL A 102 1.88 10.42 -2.37
C VAL A 102 1.62 10.96 -3.77
N TYR A 103 0.48 11.61 -4.02
CA TYR A 103 0.22 12.22 -5.33
C TYR A 103 1.06 13.49 -5.58
N GLU A 104 1.46 14.25 -4.55
CA GLU A 104 2.45 15.30 -4.73
C GLU A 104 3.81 14.72 -5.16
N VAL A 105 4.24 13.58 -4.59
CA VAL A 105 5.45 12.86 -5.03
C VAL A 105 5.28 12.36 -6.46
N ILE A 106 4.17 11.71 -6.79
CA ILE A 106 3.86 11.18 -8.13
C ILE A 106 3.91 12.29 -9.18
N ASN A 107 3.28 13.44 -8.90
CA ASN A 107 3.25 14.58 -9.82
C ASN A 107 4.65 15.18 -10.02
N THR A 108 5.46 15.24 -8.95
CA THR A 108 6.85 15.74 -9.03
C THR A 108 7.77 14.74 -9.74
N TYR A 109 7.47 13.44 -9.69
CA TYR A 109 8.19 12.38 -10.43
C TYR A 109 7.96 12.45 -11.95
N GLY A 110 6.91 13.10 -12.40
CA GLY A 110 6.54 13.22 -13.82
C GLY A 110 5.11 12.78 -14.12
N GLY A 111 4.28 12.65 -13.08
CA GLY A 111 2.88 12.26 -13.18
C GLY A 111 2.64 10.75 -13.05
N PRO A 112 1.34 10.37 -13.01
CA PRO A 112 0.95 8.98 -12.78
C PRO A 112 1.51 7.99 -13.81
N GLU A 113 1.53 8.34 -15.09
CA GLU A 113 2.02 7.49 -16.17
C GLU A 113 3.52 7.18 -15.99
N ALA A 114 4.34 8.18 -15.70
CA ALA A 114 5.77 8.01 -15.49
C ALA A 114 6.04 7.20 -14.21
N PHE A 115 5.37 7.57 -13.12
CA PHE A 115 5.59 6.94 -11.84
C PHE A 115 5.18 5.45 -11.84
N TYR A 116 3.99 5.12 -12.32
CA TYR A 116 3.48 3.74 -12.31
C TYR A 116 4.11 2.85 -13.38
N ARG A 117 4.81 3.43 -14.38
CA ARG A 117 5.66 2.66 -15.29
C ARG A 117 6.85 2.02 -14.55
N ASP A 118 7.40 2.71 -13.56
CA ASP A 118 8.64 2.32 -12.88
C ASP A 118 8.39 1.72 -11.49
N ILE A 119 7.29 2.10 -10.84
CA ILE A 119 6.98 1.81 -9.44
C ILE A 119 5.63 1.07 -9.30
N TYR A 120 5.62 0.04 -8.46
CA TYR A 120 4.41 -0.60 -7.98
C TYR A 120 4.26 -0.39 -6.47
N ILE A 121 3.14 0.18 -6.04
CA ILE A 121 2.86 0.38 -4.62
C ILE A 121 1.89 -0.68 -4.12
N ASN A 122 2.23 -1.30 -2.99
CA ASN A 122 1.33 -2.15 -2.24
C ASN A 122 1.63 -2.02 -0.72
N SER A 123 1.16 -2.94 0.08
CA SER A 123 1.36 -2.99 1.52
C SER A 123 2.02 -4.29 1.95
N LEU A 124 2.78 -4.27 3.04
CA LEU A 124 3.30 -5.47 3.68
C LEU A 124 2.16 -6.43 4.04
N CYS A 125 1.14 -5.91 4.71
CA CYS A 125 -0.13 -6.61 4.87
C CYS A 125 -1.15 -6.02 3.90
N PRO A 126 -1.55 -6.72 2.82
CA PRO A 126 -2.46 -6.16 1.82
C PRO A 126 -3.92 -6.06 2.28
N LEU A 127 -4.25 -6.56 3.46
CA LEU A 127 -5.55 -6.38 4.12
C LEU A 127 -5.45 -5.35 5.24
N GLY A 128 -6.49 -4.55 5.40
CA GLY A 128 -6.61 -3.59 6.49
C GLY A 128 -7.10 -4.23 7.79
N PHE A 129 -6.88 -3.53 8.89
CA PHE A 129 -7.45 -3.90 10.18
C PHE A 129 -8.14 -2.71 10.81
N THR A 130 -9.21 -3.00 11.54
CA THR A 130 -9.93 -2.03 12.34
C THR A 130 -10.21 -2.58 13.74
N THR A 131 -10.38 -1.67 14.67
CA THR A 131 -10.85 -1.95 16.04
C THR A 131 -11.88 -0.92 16.43
N VAL A 132 -12.69 -1.24 17.44
CA VAL A 132 -13.69 -0.33 17.97
C VAL A 132 -13.22 0.18 19.33
N ASP A 133 -13.18 1.50 19.52
CA ASP A 133 -12.80 2.08 20.79
C ASP A 133 -13.94 2.00 21.82
N LYS A 134 -13.67 2.42 23.07
CA LYS A 134 -14.64 2.39 24.17
C LYS A 134 -15.91 3.21 23.91
N SER A 135 -15.89 4.14 22.95
CA SER A 135 -17.05 4.94 22.52
C SER A 135 -17.85 4.31 21.39
N GLY A 136 -17.47 3.12 20.94
CA GLY A 136 -18.08 2.46 19.78
C GLY A 136 -17.57 2.96 18.42
N LYS A 137 -16.55 3.82 18.40
CA LYS A 137 -16.01 4.38 17.16
C LYS A 137 -14.96 3.46 16.56
N GLU A 138 -15.17 3.11 15.29
CA GLU A 138 -14.20 2.32 14.53
C GLU A 138 -12.94 3.13 14.17
N LYS A 139 -11.76 2.52 14.37
CA LYS A 139 -10.45 3.10 14.09
C LYS A 139 -9.61 2.15 13.25
N ASN A 140 -8.74 2.72 12.39
CA ASN A 140 -7.70 1.94 11.72
C ASN A 140 -6.76 1.33 12.76
N TYR A 141 -6.29 0.12 12.46
CA TYR A 141 -5.33 -0.62 13.26
C TYR A 141 -4.22 -1.14 12.34
N ASN A 142 -2.96 -1.01 12.77
CA ASN A 142 -1.85 -1.52 11.98
C ASN A 142 -1.56 -2.96 12.41
N TYR A 143 -1.03 -3.78 11.50
CA TYR A 143 -0.69 -5.17 11.81
C TYR A 143 0.29 -5.31 12.98
N TYR A 144 1.08 -4.28 13.28
CA TYR A 144 2.07 -4.24 14.35
C TYR A 144 1.61 -3.53 15.65
N ASP A 145 0.37 -3.02 15.71
CA ASP A 145 -0.13 -2.27 16.88
C ASP A 145 -0.35 -3.19 18.10
N SER A 146 -0.44 -4.52 17.87
CA SER A 146 -0.28 -5.51 18.95
C SER A 146 0.67 -6.64 18.53
N LYS A 147 1.41 -7.15 19.50
CA LYS A 147 2.33 -8.29 19.27
C LYS A 147 1.57 -9.56 18.87
N GLU A 148 0.39 -9.76 19.44
CA GLU A 148 -0.46 -10.91 19.13
C GLU A 148 -0.93 -10.87 17.68
N LEU A 149 -1.50 -9.74 17.21
CA LEU A 149 -1.89 -9.58 15.81
C LEU A 149 -0.69 -9.77 14.88
N CYS A 150 0.43 -9.10 15.17
CA CYS A 150 1.63 -9.20 14.37
C CYS A 150 2.06 -10.66 14.17
N ASN A 151 2.14 -11.44 15.26
CA ASN A 151 2.49 -12.86 15.19
C ASN A 151 1.47 -13.67 14.38
N THR A 152 0.17 -13.41 14.61
CA THR A 152 -0.93 -14.12 13.94
C THR A 152 -0.90 -13.91 12.41
N VAL A 153 -0.61 -12.68 11.94
CA VAL A 153 -0.66 -12.37 10.51
C VAL A 153 0.70 -12.49 9.80
N THR A 154 1.79 -12.73 10.51
CA THR A 154 3.12 -12.85 9.91
C THR A 154 3.20 -13.91 8.79
N PRO A 155 2.66 -15.14 8.92
CA PRO A 155 2.67 -16.11 7.82
C PRO A 155 1.91 -15.63 6.58
N PHE A 156 0.79 -14.93 6.79
CA PHE A 156 0.01 -14.31 5.71
C PHE A 156 0.82 -13.21 5.01
N ILE A 157 1.51 -12.34 5.76
CA ILE A 157 2.37 -11.29 5.21
C ILE A 157 3.49 -11.91 4.36
N ILE A 158 4.20 -12.92 4.87
CA ILE A 158 5.29 -13.61 4.16
C ILE A 158 4.80 -14.19 2.82
N SER A 159 3.66 -14.88 2.85
CA SER A 159 3.06 -15.44 1.64
C SER A 159 2.72 -14.34 0.61
N ASN A 160 2.16 -13.21 1.08
CA ASN A 160 1.77 -12.13 0.18
C ASN A 160 2.96 -11.32 -0.35
N ILE A 161 4.07 -11.16 0.39
CA ILE A 161 5.30 -10.58 -0.16
C ILE A 161 5.80 -11.43 -1.34
N LYS A 162 5.86 -12.76 -1.18
CA LYS A 162 6.26 -13.68 -2.26
C LYS A 162 5.37 -13.54 -3.50
N LYS A 163 4.05 -13.49 -3.31
CA LYS A 163 3.09 -13.30 -4.40
C LYS A 163 3.28 -11.94 -5.09
N GLN A 164 3.48 -10.86 -4.34
CA GLN A 164 3.72 -9.53 -4.91
C GLN A 164 5.01 -9.47 -5.73
N ILE A 165 6.10 -10.09 -5.26
CA ILE A 165 7.34 -10.21 -6.04
C ILE A 165 7.10 -10.98 -7.34
N SER A 166 6.32 -12.07 -7.30
CA SER A 166 6.04 -12.90 -8.48
C SER A 166 5.18 -12.22 -9.55
N ILE A 167 4.50 -11.11 -9.22
CA ILE A 167 3.79 -10.28 -10.19
C ILE A 167 4.74 -9.74 -11.26
N GLY A 168 5.99 -9.44 -10.89
CA GLY A 168 7.01 -8.92 -11.78
C GLY A 168 7.79 -7.77 -11.15
N CYS A 169 8.07 -7.84 -9.83
CA CYS A 169 8.87 -6.82 -9.15
C CYS A 169 10.37 -7.15 -9.24
N TYR A 170 11.18 -6.09 -9.23
CA TYR A 170 12.61 -6.21 -8.99
C TYR A 170 12.86 -6.65 -7.55
N THR A 171 13.96 -7.40 -7.33
CA THR A 171 14.38 -7.88 -6.02
C THR A 171 15.69 -7.26 -5.54
N ASP A 172 16.31 -6.39 -6.35
CA ASP A 172 17.49 -5.62 -5.98
C ASP A 172 17.20 -4.58 -4.90
N THR A 173 16.13 -3.78 -5.08
CA THR A 173 15.72 -2.76 -4.12
C THR A 173 14.21 -2.76 -3.90
N CYS A 174 13.81 -2.75 -2.62
CA CYS A 174 12.43 -2.51 -2.18
C CYS A 174 12.37 -1.25 -1.33
N PHE A 175 11.39 -0.41 -1.57
CA PHE A 175 11.13 0.75 -0.73
C PHE A 175 10.11 0.40 0.35
N CYS A 176 10.30 0.94 1.56
CA CYS A 176 9.39 0.74 2.70
C CYS A 176 8.89 2.09 3.20
N PHE A 177 7.58 2.30 3.23
CA PHE A 177 7.00 3.49 3.85
C PHE A 177 6.83 3.27 5.36
N GLY A 178 7.63 4.01 6.14
CA GLY A 178 7.65 4.00 7.60
C GLY A 178 9.01 3.57 8.14
N THR A 179 9.76 4.53 8.68
CA THR A 179 11.11 4.39 9.26
C THR A 179 11.11 3.87 10.72
N GLY A 180 9.99 3.34 11.20
CA GLY A 180 9.84 2.83 12.56
C GLY A 180 9.60 1.32 12.62
N GLN A 181 8.43 0.94 13.15
CA GLN A 181 8.08 -0.48 13.32
C GLN A 181 7.96 -1.23 11.97
N ASN A 182 7.44 -0.57 10.94
CA ASN A 182 7.31 -1.16 9.61
C ASN A 182 8.68 -1.53 9.01
N GLU A 183 9.65 -0.62 9.09
CA GLU A 183 11.03 -0.88 8.65
C GLU A 183 11.68 -2.03 9.43
N LYS A 184 11.59 -1.99 10.76
CA LYS A 184 12.17 -3.05 11.61
C LYS A 184 11.59 -4.42 11.28
N PHE A 185 10.29 -4.47 11.04
CA PHE A 185 9.60 -5.71 10.72
C PHE A 185 10.00 -6.28 9.36
N ILE A 186 9.97 -5.44 8.30
CA ILE A 186 10.34 -5.93 6.96
C ILE A 186 11.83 -6.30 6.88
N LYS A 187 12.73 -5.56 7.54
CA LYS A 187 14.16 -5.91 7.59
C LYS A 187 14.37 -7.26 8.25
N LYS A 188 13.72 -7.50 9.41
CA LYS A 188 13.77 -8.80 10.08
C LYS A 188 13.31 -9.93 9.16
N LEU A 189 12.15 -9.76 8.49
CA LEU A 189 11.66 -10.77 7.55
C LEU A 189 12.61 -10.95 6.35
N ASN A 190 13.22 -9.87 5.89
CA ASN A 190 14.17 -9.93 4.79
C ASN A 190 15.46 -10.68 5.18
N ASP A 191 15.96 -10.49 6.39
CA ASP A 191 17.12 -11.22 6.92
C ASP A 191 16.82 -12.73 7.03
N GLU A 192 15.57 -13.09 7.35
CA GLU A 192 15.14 -14.49 7.47
C GLU A 192 14.82 -15.16 6.11
N HIS A 193 14.35 -14.40 5.13
CA HIS A 193 13.77 -14.95 3.89
C HIS A 193 14.47 -14.53 2.60
N GLY A 194 15.33 -13.50 2.63
CA GLY A 194 16.07 -13.03 1.46
C GLY A 194 15.19 -12.51 0.32
N PHE A 195 14.13 -11.76 0.61
CA PHE A 195 13.21 -11.25 -0.41
C PHE A 195 13.87 -10.24 -1.36
N PHE A 196 14.69 -9.35 -0.79
CA PHE A 196 15.32 -8.23 -1.50
C PHE A 196 16.78 -8.09 -1.10
N ASN A 197 17.63 -7.63 -2.03
CA ASN A 197 19.03 -7.33 -1.74
C ASN A 197 19.15 -6.09 -0.83
N LYS A 198 18.26 -5.10 -1.02
CA LYS A 198 18.27 -3.85 -0.27
C LYS A 198 16.85 -3.39 0.06
N ILE A 199 16.67 -2.88 1.29
CA ILE A 199 15.45 -2.20 1.72
C ILE A 199 15.79 -0.77 2.05
N VAL A 200 15.13 0.18 1.35
CA VAL A 200 15.25 1.62 1.56
C VAL A 200 14.00 2.11 2.28
N ALA A 201 14.15 2.50 3.54
CA ALA A 201 13.04 3.04 4.32
C ALA A 201 12.91 4.55 4.13
N LEU A 202 11.67 4.97 3.90
CA LEU A 202 11.25 6.37 3.77
C LEU A 202 10.19 6.67 4.83
N GLU A 203 10.15 7.88 5.34
CA GLU A 203 9.15 8.27 6.33
C GLU A 203 7.74 8.04 5.80
N HIS A 204 6.84 7.54 6.66
CA HIS A 204 5.47 7.27 6.21
C HIS A 204 4.74 8.55 5.79
N PRO A 205 4.02 8.59 4.66
CA PRO A 205 3.30 9.76 4.17
C PRO A 205 2.42 10.44 5.22
N ARG A 206 1.72 9.67 6.05
CA ARG A 206 0.88 10.21 7.14
C ARG A 206 1.71 10.95 8.18
N PHE A 207 2.89 10.46 8.54
CA PHE A 207 3.78 11.13 9.49
C PHE A 207 4.23 12.48 8.94
N ILE A 208 4.58 12.55 7.66
CA ILE A 208 5.02 13.79 7.01
C ILE A 208 3.87 14.81 7.03
N MET A 209 2.68 14.42 6.62
CA MET A 209 1.52 15.31 6.58
C MET A 209 1.08 15.79 7.96
N GLN A 210 1.22 14.96 8.98
CA GLN A 210 0.79 15.28 10.34
C GLN A 210 1.83 16.11 11.10
N TYR A 211 3.12 15.84 10.94
CA TYR A 211 4.17 16.41 11.78
C TYR A 211 5.23 17.20 11.03
N LYS A 212 5.35 17.05 9.72
CA LYS A 212 6.42 17.63 8.88
C LYS A 212 5.88 18.41 7.68
N ASN A 213 4.62 18.78 7.69
CA ASN A 213 3.96 19.44 6.55
C ASN A 213 4.66 20.74 6.11
N LYS A 214 5.24 21.50 7.05
CA LYS A 214 5.99 22.74 6.71
C LYS A 214 7.29 22.46 5.95
N SER A 215 7.89 21.30 6.11
CA SER A 215 9.13 20.86 5.45
C SER A 215 8.90 19.71 4.46
N LYS A 216 7.67 19.49 4.02
CA LYS A 216 7.31 18.34 3.18
C LYS A 216 8.10 18.28 1.87
N GLN A 217 8.50 19.44 1.31
CA GLN A 217 9.29 19.47 0.07
C GLN A 217 10.61 18.72 0.22
N ALA A 218 11.32 18.89 1.32
CA ALA A 218 12.57 18.15 1.57
C ALA A 218 12.35 16.62 1.62
N TYR A 219 11.17 16.17 2.07
CA TYR A 219 10.81 14.76 2.03
C TYR A 219 10.42 14.28 0.63
N ILE A 220 9.77 15.14 -0.18
CA ILE A 220 9.51 14.82 -1.60
C ILE A 220 10.85 14.65 -2.32
N ASP A 221 11.78 15.58 -2.16
CA ASP A 221 13.11 15.52 -2.78
C ASP A 221 13.87 14.25 -2.35
N LYS A 222 13.80 13.88 -1.06
CA LYS A 222 14.38 12.64 -0.53
C LYS A 222 13.79 11.39 -1.20
N TYR A 223 12.47 11.36 -1.39
CA TYR A 223 11.79 10.25 -2.07
C TYR A 223 12.25 10.13 -3.53
N LEU A 224 12.24 11.25 -4.26
CA LEU A 224 12.67 11.29 -5.66
C LEU A 224 14.14 10.87 -5.81
N GLN A 225 15.02 11.33 -4.93
CA GLN A 225 16.41 10.90 -4.91
C GLN A 225 16.54 9.40 -4.65
N ALA A 226 15.73 8.85 -3.74
CA ALA A 226 15.75 7.40 -3.50
C ALA A 226 15.30 6.61 -4.73
N PHE A 227 14.26 7.07 -5.44
CA PHE A 227 13.72 6.42 -6.62
C PHE A 227 14.64 6.56 -7.84
N SER A 228 15.42 7.64 -7.96
CA SER A 228 16.37 7.84 -9.08
C SER A 228 17.64 6.99 -8.97
N ASN A 229 17.89 6.35 -7.84
CA ASN A 229 19.06 5.53 -7.56
C ASN A 229 18.85 4.02 -7.83
N VAL A 230 17.81 3.66 -8.58
CA VAL A 230 17.44 2.27 -8.89
C VAL A 230 17.15 2.06 -10.35
#